data_0663214b939c7c19a949616e57436bde
#
_entry.id   0663214b939c7c19a949616e57436bde
#
_cell.length_a   1.000
_cell.length_b   1.000
_cell.length_c   1.000
_cell.angle_alpha   90.00
_cell.angle_beta   90.00
_cell.angle_gamma   90.00
#
_symmetry.space_group_name_H-M   'P 1'
#
loop_
_entity.id
_entity.type
_entity.pdbx_description
1 polymer ?
#
loop_
_entity_poly.entity_id
_entity_poly.type
_entity_poly.pdbx_seq_one_letter_code
_entity_poly.pdbx_strand_id
1 'polypeptide(L)'
;MAIILVIDDQEPIRALLRTVLEGDSHRVLEASNGHHGLELYQERSPDLIITDIAMPEMNGLEMMVELTRRFLNVKVIAMSGGLESEGALKVAKLLGARQTFQKPFDMGHLLSAVRYDLAN
;
A
#
# COMPACT_ATOMS: atom_id res chain seq x y z
N MET A 1 -14.57 -2.90 -10.32
CA MET A 1 -13.27 -3.58 -10.28
C MET A 1 -12.15 -2.56 -10.36
N ALA A 2 -11.20 -2.66 -9.46
CA ALA A 2 -10.07 -1.76 -9.43
C ALA A 2 -8.76 -2.54 -9.59
N ILE A 3 -7.68 -1.84 -9.91
CA ILE A 3 -6.32 -2.40 -9.93
C ILE A 3 -5.64 -1.90 -8.67
N ILE A 4 -5.21 -2.82 -7.82
CA ILE A 4 -4.58 -2.50 -6.54
C ILE A 4 -3.13 -3.03 -6.55
N LEU A 5 -2.19 -2.15 -6.26
CA LEU A 5 -0.78 -2.51 -6.16
C LEU A 5 -0.45 -2.77 -4.69
N VAL A 6 -0.02 -3.99 -4.40
CA VAL A 6 0.38 -4.41 -3.05
C VAL A 6 1.90 -4.49 -3.00
N ILE A 7 2.50 -3.75 -2.07
CA ILE A 7 3.95 -3.69 -1.93
C ILE A 7 4.33 -4.12 -0.52
N ASP A 8 5.04 -5.23 -0.41
CA ASP A 8 5.51 -5.78 0.86
C ASP A 8 6.63 -6.77 0.54
N ASP A 9 7.71 -6.74 1.31
CA ASP A 9 8.83 -7.64 1.09
C ASP A 9 8.53 -9.07 1.57
N GLN A 10 7.46 -9.26 2.32
CA GLN A 10 7.05 -10.56 2.84
C GLN A 10 6.02 -11.20 1.92
N GLU A 11 6.42 -12.26 1.22
CA GLU A 11 5.54 -12.96 0.29
C GLU A 11 4.24 -13.45 0.91
N PRO A 12 4.23 -14.03 2.14
CA PRO A 12 2.97 -14.47 2.75
C PRO A 12 1.95 -13.35 2.93
N ILE A 13 2.41 -12.14 3.24
CA ILE A 13 1.51 -10.99 3.39
C ILE A 13 0.93 -10.61 2.04
N ARG A 14 1.77 -10.55 1.00
CA ARG A 14 1.28 -10.25 -0.35
C ARG A 14 0.26 -11.28 -0.81
N ALA A 15 0.52 -12.56 -0.56
CA ALA A 15 -0.38 -13.65 -0.95
C ALA A 15 -1.73 -13.53 -0.25
N LEU A 16 -1.71 -13.21 1.05
CA LEU A 16 -2.94 -13.03 1.82
C LEU A 16 -3.76 -11.86 1.29
N LEU A 17 -3.10 -10.71 1.08
CA LEU A 17 -3.77 -9.53 0.56
C LEU A 17 -4.33 -9.79 -0.84
N ARG A 18 -3.58 -10.48 -1.69
CA ARG A 18 -4.07 -10.84 -3.02
C ARG A 18 -5.35 -11.66 -2.93
N THR A 19 -5.35 -12.69 -2.08
CA THR A 19 -6.52 -13.55 -1.92
C THR A 19 -7.74 -12.75 -1.49
N VAL A 20 -7.58 -11.90 -0.49
CA VAL A 20 -8.67 -11.10 0.05
C VAL A 20 -9.19 -10.09 -0.98
N LEU A 21 -8.29 -9.40 -1.66
CA LEU A 21 -8.67 -8.36 -2.62
C LEU A 21 -9.25 -8.96 -3.91
N GLU A 22 -8.71 -10.05 -4.40
CA GLU A 22 -9.28 -10.74 -5.56
C GLU A 22 -10.65 -11.31 -5.24
N GLY A 23 -10.85 -11.76 -4.00
CA GLY A 23 -12.17 -12.18 -3.53
C GLY A 23 -13.20 -11.05 -3.55
N ASP A 24 -12.74 -9.80 -3.51
CA ASP A 24 -13.60 -8.62 -3.59
C ASP A 24 -13.61 -8.03 -5.02
N SER A 25 -13.26 -8.84 -6.01
CA SER A 25 -13.33 -8.55 -7.45
C SER A 25 -12.32 -7.51 -7.94
N HIS A 26 -11.20 -7.36 -7.27
CA HIS A 26 -10.12 -6.46 -7.72
C HIS A 26 -9.00 -7.24 -8.40
N ARG A 27 -8.27 -6.57 -9.27
CA ARG A 27 -7.02 -7.09 -9.81
C ARG A 27 -5.88 -6.64 -8.92
N VAL A 28 -4.93 -7.53 -8.66
CA VAL A 28 -3.81 -7.23 -7.76
C VAL A 28 -2.49 -7.34 -8.51
N LEU A 29 -1.67 -6.30 -8.37
CA LEU A 29 -0.27 -6.28 -8.79
C LEU A 29 0.57 -6.38 -7.54
N GLU A 30 1.69 -7.06 -7.61
CA GLU A 30 2.58 -7.24 -6.45
C GLU A 30 3.97 -6.70 -6.72
N ALA A 31 4.55 -6.07 -5.71
CA ALA A 31 5.95 -5.66 -5.69
C ALA A 31 6.55 -5.99 -4.34
N SER A 32 7.85 -6.31 -4.31
CA SER A 32 8.55 -6.68 -3.09
C SER A 32 9.40 -5.55 -2.49
N ASN A 33 9.47 -4.41 -3.16
CA ASN A 33 10.19 -3.24 -2.68
C ASN A 33 9.66 -1.96 -3.35
N GLY A 34 10.12 -0.81 -2.85
CA GLY A 34 9.65 0.48 -3.35
C GLY A 34 10.04 0.78 -4.79
N HIS A 35 11.22 0.34 -5.24
CA HIS A 35 11.64 0.57 -6.63
C HIS A 35 10.72 -0.14 -7.61
N HIS A 36 10.43 -1.41 -7.36
CA HIS A 36 9.52 -2.18 -8.20
C HIS A 36 8.10 -1.59 -8.15
N GLY A 37 7.70 -1.14 -6.96
CA GLY A 37 6.41 -0.46 -6.81
C GLY A 37 6.28 0.78 -7.68
N LEU A 38 7.33 1.62 -7.71
CA LEU A 38 7.35 2.81 -8.56
C LEU A 38 7.24 2.44 -10.04
N GLU A 39 7.99 1.43 -10.48
CA GLU A 39 7.94 0.97 -11.86
C GLU A 39 6.54 0.51 -12.25
N LEU A 40 5.91 -0.30 -11.41
CA LEU A 40 4.55 -0.81 -11.67
C LEU A 40 3.53 0.32 -11.66
N TYR A 41 3.68 1.29 -10.77
CA TYR A 41 2.77 2.43 -10.74
C TYR A 41 2.85 3.21 -12.07
N GLN A 42 4.06 3.46 -12.53
CA GLN A 42 4.26 4.19 -13.78
C GLN A 42 3.71 3.42 -15.00
N GLU A 43 3.91 2.10 -15.03
CA GLU A 43 3.49 1.27 -16.16
C GLU A 43 2.00 0.97 -16.19
N ARG A 44 1.39 0.77 -15.04
CA ARG A 44 0.05 0.21 -14.94
C ARG A 44 -0.99 1.16 -14.36
N SER A 45 -0.58 2.27 -13.79
CA SER A 45 -1.48 3.28 -13.18
C SER A 45 -2.55 2.66 -12.28
N PRO A 46 -2.18 1.93 -11.23
CA PRO A 46 -3.17 1.33 -10.35
C PRO A 46 -4.05 2.38 -9.67
N ASP A 47 -5.23 1.95 -9.24
CA ASP A 47 -6.20 2.84 -8.60
C ASP A 47 -5.89 3.08 -7.13
N LEU A 48 -5.17 2.16 -6.50
CA LEU A 48 -4.84 2.23 -5.07
C LEU A 48 -3.55 1.46 -4.82
N ILE A 49 -2.76 1.96 -3.88
CA ILE A 49 -1.55 1.29 -3.41
C ILE A 49 -1.76 0.89 -1.95
N ILE A 50 -1.42 -0.35 -1.62
CA ILE A 50 -1.30 -0.80 -0.23
C ILE A 50 0.17 -1.16 -0.04
N THR A 51 0.87 -0.44 0.82
CA THR A 51 2.31 -0.63 0.97
C THR A 51 2.72 -0.82 2.42
N ASP A 52 3.65 -1.75 2.63
CA ASP A 52 4.41 -1.80 3.88
C ASP A 52 5.37 -0.62 3.89
N ILE A 53 5.74 -0.16 5.08
CA ILE A 53 6.70 0.95 5.22
C ILE A 53 8.12 0.42 5.35
N ALA A 54 8.33 -0.56 6.23
CA ALA A 54 9.68 -1.08 6.51
C ALA A 54 10.07 -2.15 5.49
N MET A 55 10.83 -1.76 4.47
CA MET A 55 11.29 -2.66 3.42
C MET A 55 12.75 -2.37 3.10
N PRO A 56 13.53 -3.40 2.66
CA PRO A 56 14.90 -3.16 2.23
C PRO A 56 14.96 -2.30 0.97
N GLU A 57 16.09 -1.71 0.71
CA GLU A 57 16.35 -0.79 -0.40
C GLU A 57 15.51 0.49 -0.28
N MET A 58 14.47 0.65 -1.08
CA MET A 58 13.59 1.79 -0.95
C MET A 58 12.39 1.42 -0.09
N ASN A 59 12.23 2.06 1.06
CA ASN A 59 11.09 1.83 1.96
C ASN A 59 9.83 2.55 1.47
N GLY A 60 8.70 2.26 2.15
CA GLY A 60 7.41 2.83 1.74
C GLY A 60 7.33 4.34 1.84
N LEU A 61 8.00 4.94 2.83
CA LEU A 61 8.00 6.41 2.98
C LEU A 61 8.75 7.08 1.84
N GLU A 62 9.92 6.56 1.49
CA GLU A 62 10.69 7.06 0.36
C GLU A 62 9.92 6.94 -0.94
N MET A 63 9.25 5.81 -1.14
CA MET A 63 8.42 5.57 -2.31
C MET A 63 7.26 6.57 -2.38
N MET A 64 6.60 6.85 -1.25
CA MET A 64 5.50 7.82 -1.20
C MET A 64 5.98 9.22 -1.61
N VAL A 65 7.16 9.64 -1.14
CA VAL A 65 7.72 10.92 -1.53
C VAL A 65 7.91 10.98 -3.04
N GLU A 66 8.48 9.94 -3.64
CA GLU A 66 8.69 9.90 -5.08
C GLU A 66 7.37 9.90 -5.85
N LEU A 67 6.39 9.14 -5.39
CA LEU A 67 5.08 9.07 -6.04
C LEU A 67 4.38 10.44 -6.03
N THR A 68 4.40 11.13 -4.91
CA THR A 68 3.72 12.42 -4.80
C THR A 68 4.43 13.52 -5.59
N ARG A 69 5.73 13.38 -5.85
CA ARG A 69 6.47 14.30 -6.71
C ARG A 69 6.16 14.11 -8.19
N ARG A 70 5.85 12.87 -8.59
CA ARG A 70 5.68 12.52 -10.02
C ARG A 70 4.24 12.47 -10.49
N PHE A 71 3.33 12.14 -9.58
CA PHE A 71 1.93 11.86 -9.95
C PHE A 71 0.97 12.62 -9.06
N LEU A 72 -0.20 12.96 -9.62
CA LEU A 72 -1.28 13.59 -8.89
C LEU A 72 -2.28 12.54 -8.41
N ASN A 73 -2.92 12.82 -7.28
CA ASN A 73 -4.03 12.01 -6.78
C ASN A 73 -3.68 10.55 -6.50
N VAL A 74 -2.46 10.30 -6.01
CA VAL A 74 -2.05 8.96 -5.62
C VAL A 74 -2.78 8.56 -4.35
N LYS A 75 -3.43 7.40 -4.37
CA LYS A 75 -4.14 6.88 -3.19
C LYS A 75 -3.30 5.79 -2.56
N VAL A 76 -2.91 5.99 -1.30
CA VAL A 76 -2.03 5.07 -0.58
C VAL A 76 -2.64 4.69 0.76
N ILE A 77 -2.63 3.39 1.04
CA ILE A 77 -2.87 2.83 2.38
C ILE A 77 -1.52 2.29 2.85
N ALA A 78 -1.08 2.73 4.02
CA ALA A 78 0.22 2.32 4.57
C ALA A 78 0.01 1.31 5.70
N MET A 79 0.88 0.30 5.75
CA MET A 79 0.89 -0.71 6.82
C MET A 79 2.29 -0.78 7.42
N SER A 80 2.36 -1.06 8.71
CA SER A 80 3.65 -1.28 9.37
C SER A 80 3.50 -2.15 10.60
N GLY A 81 4.54 -2.89 10.92
CA GLY A 81 4.62 -3.69 12.14
C GLY A 81 5.92 -3.40 12.86
N GLY A 82 6.04 -3.92 14.08
CA GLY A 82 7.25 -3.74 14.87
C GLY A 82 7.20 -2.57 15.82
N LEU A 83 8.30 -2.34 16.53
CA LEU A 83 8.38 -1.40 17.65
C LEU A 83 8.23 0.07 17.25
N GLU A 84 8.66 0.41 16.04
CA GLU A 84 8.64 1.80 15.58
C GLU A 84 7.49 2.11 14.63
N SER A 85 6.53 1.18 14.51
CA SER A 85 5.44 1.30 13.55
C SER A 85 4.57 2.53 13.76
N GLU A 86 4.29 2.89 15.02
CA GLU A 86 3.43 4.03 15.31
C GLU A 86 4.02 5.33 14.76
N GLY A 87 5.31 5.57 14.98
CA GLY A 87 5.98 6.76 14.45
C GLY A 87 6.02 6.77 12.92
N ALA A 88 6.34 5.62 12.33
CA ALA A 88 6.39 5.49 10.87
C ALA A 88 5.01 5.73 10.23
N LEU A 89 3.95 5.23 10.84
CA LEU A 89 2.59 5.43 10.34
C LEU A 89 2.16 6.89 10.45
N LYS A 90 2.57 7.60 11.49
CA LYS A 90 2.31 9.04 11.61
C LYS A 90 2.98 9.81 10.47
N VAL A 91 4.22 9.47 10.14
CA VAL A 91 4.92 10.09 9.02
C VAL A 91 4.21 9.77 7.70
N ALA A 92 3.79 8.52 7.50
CA ALA A 92 3.04 8.14 6.30
C ALA A 92 1.77 8.98 6.14
N LYS A 93 1.07 9.20 7.24
CA LYS A 93 -0.15 10.02 7.23
C LYS A 93 0.15 11.45 6.82
N LEU A 94 1.22 12.02 7.35
CA LEU A 94 1.68 13.37 6.98
C LEU A 94 2.07 13.46 5.50
N LEU A 95 2.60 12.37 4.93
CA LEU A 95 2.98 12.32 3.53
C LEU A 95 1.77 12.07 2.60
N GLY A 96 0.60 11.86 3.16
CA GLY A 96 -0.62 11.75 2.37
C GLY A 96 -1.27 10.37 2.32
N ALA A 97 -0.81 9.42 3.14
CA ALA A 97 -1.51 8.13 3.24
C ALA A 97 -2.94 8.37 3.71
N ARG A 98 -3.89 7.79 3.00
CA ARG A 98 -5.31 7.97 3.33
C ARG A 98 -5.72 7.20 4.57
N GLN A 99 -5.16 6.01 4.72
CA GLN A 99 -5.40 5.13 5.86
C GLN A 99 -4.07 4.54 6.31
N THR A 100 -3.98 4.20 7.59
CA THR A 100 -2.79 3.53 8.12
C THR A 100 -3.25 2.33 8.96
N PHE A 101 -2.49 1.23 8.87
CA PHE A 101 -2.78 0.01 9.62
C PHE A 101 -1.53 -0.49 10.29
N GLN A 102 -1.63 -0.78 11.58
CA GLN A 102 -0.56 -1.41 12.34
C GLN A 102 -0.77 -2.92 12.31
N LYS A 103 0.26 -3.66 11.92
CA LYS A 103 0.21 -5.13 11.89
C LYS A 103 0.30 -5.70 13.30
N PRO A 104 -0.43 -6.75 13.63
CA PRO A 104 -1.45 -7.40 12.80
C PRO A 104 -2.75 -6.61 12.80
N PHE A 105 -3.49 -6.65 11.70
CA PHE A 105 -4.75 -5.94 11.58
C PHE A 105 -5.83 -6.85 11.00
N ASP A 106 -7.07 -6.42 11.16
CA ASP A 106 -8.24 -7.18 10.69
C ASP A 106 -8.44 -6.95 9.18
N MET A 107 -8.57 -8.05 8.42
CA MET A 107 -8.76 -7.95 6.97
C MET A 107 -10.09 -7.30 6.60
N GLY A 108 -11.11 -7.45 7.44
CA GLY A 108 -12.38 -6.78 7.22
C GLY A 108 -12.25 -5.26 7.31
N HIS A 109 -11.46 -4.77 8.25
CA HIS A 109 -11.18 -3.34 8.35
C HIS A 109 -10.41 -2.85 7.14
N LEU A 110 -9.45 -3.64 6.65
CA LEU A 110 -8.70 -3.29 5.46
C LEU A 110 -9.62 -3.20 4.24
N LEU A 111 -10.48 -4.19 4.04
CA LEU A 111 -11.43 -4.17 2.92
C LEU A 111 -12.36 -2.97 2.98
N SER A 112 -12.84 -2.62 4.17
CA SER A 112 -13.68 -1.43 4.34
C SER A 112 -12.94 -0.17 3.93
N ALA A 113 -11.68 -0.04 4.32
CA ALA A 113 -10.84 1.11 3.95
C ALA A 113 -10.60 1.15 2.43
N VAL A 114 -10.33 -0.01 1.83
CA VAL A 114 -10.13 -0.11 0.38
C VAL A 114 -11.37 0.37 -0.37
N ARG A 115 -12.54 -0.14 0.02
CA ARG A 115 -13.81 0.26 -0.60
C ARG A 115 -14.06 1.75 -0.47
N TYR A 116 -13.81 2.29 0.71
CA TYR A 116 -14.00 3.72 0.97
C TYR A 116 -13.06 4.56 0.09
N ASP A 117 -11.78 4.22 0.06
CA ASP A 117 -10.79 5.00 -0.67
C ASP A 117 -10.97 4.89 -2.19
N LEU A 118 -11.41 3.75 -2.69
CA LEU A 118 -11.70 3.60 -4.12
C LEU A 118 -12.92 4.42 -4.54
N ALA A 119 -13.89 4.61 -3.64
CA ALA A 119 -15.08 5.41 -3.93
C ALA A 119 -14.85 6.92 -3.73
N ASN A 120 -13.81 7.28 -3.02
CA ASN A 120 -13.53 8.67 -2.64
C ASN A 120 -12.14 9.13 -3.07
#